data_6132f4709bac6714ddd99173ed2b52d9
#
_entry.id   6132f4709bac6714ddd99173ed2b52d9
#
_cell.length_a   1.000
_cell.length_b   1.000
_cell.length_c   1.000
_cell.angle_alpha   90.00
_cell.angle_beta   90.00
_cell.angle_gamma   90.00
#
_symmetry.space_group_name_H-M   'P 1'
#
loop_
_entity.id
_entity.type
_entity.pdbx_description
1 polymer ?
#
loop_
_entity_poly.entity_id
_entity_poly.type
_entity_poly.pdbx_seq_one_letter_code
_entity_poly.pdbx_strand_id
1 'polypeptide(L)'
;INKRNPVISGKERVSIKEKEKKKLNWDDKLTLEFNGDLPRVNSLVIERVENIPTVYLCGNSTVVDQDNEPWASWGQMIPRFFTDQVCIANHAESGLSANTFIGGKRLAKILSQIKEGDYLLVEFGHNDQKQKGPGKGAFYSFAYNLKIFIDEARAKGAHPILVTPTSRRRFDENGKSVNTHGDYPDAVRWVAAKENVPLIELNGMTAILFNALGVDNSTKAFVHYPAGTFPGQTR
;
A
#
# COMPACT_ATOMS: atom_id res chain seq x y z
N ILE A 1 1.26 -12.51 -4.82
CA ILE A 1 0.28 -12.90 -5.85
C ILE A 1 0.06 -11.72 -6.78
N ASN A 2 0.11 -11.97 -8.07
CA ASN A 2 -0.10 -10.94 -9.08
C ASN A 2 -1.47 -10.28 -8.98
N LYS A 3 -1.52 -9.02 -9.40
CA LYS A 3 -2.80 -8.38 -9.70
C LYS A 3 -3.54 -9.18 -10.77
N ARG A 4 -4.81 -8.93 -10.89
CA ARG A 4 -5.65 -9.65 -11.83
C ARG A 4 -5.69 -8.91 -13.16
N ASN A 5 -6.22 -9.54 -14.16
CA ASN A 5 -6.52 -8.88 -15.38
C ASN A 5 -7.33 -7.58 -15.13
N PRO A 6 -7.10 -6.51 -15.90
CA PRO A 6 -7.67 -5.19 -15.58
C PRO A 6 -9.19 -5.09 -15.79
N VAL A 7 -9.83 -6.07 -16.37
CA VAL A 7 -11.29 -6.08 -16.58
C VAL A 7 -12.01 -6.17 -15.24
N ILE A 8 -13.01 -5.33 -15.04
CA ILE A 8 -13.90 -5.32 -13.88
C ILE A 8 -15.19 -6.04 -14.26
N SER A 9 -15.93 -5.51 -15.24
CA SER A 9 -17.08 -6.15 -15.83
C SER A 9 -17.33 -5.60 -17.24
N GLY A 10 -17.70 -6.46 -18.19
CA GLY A 10 -17.94 -6.03 -19.57
C GLY A 10 -16.76 -5.21 -20.16
N LYS A 11 -17.02 -3.94 -20.51
CA LYS A 11 -16.00 -3.01 -21.03
C LYS A 11 -15.30 -2.22 -19.92
N GLU A 12 -15.74 -2.32 -18.68
CA GLU A 12 -15.16 -1.57 -17.59
C GLU A 12 -13.80 -2.13 -17.18
N ARG A 13 -12.81 -1.24 -17.07
CA ARG A 13 -11.41 -1.61 -16.80
C ARG A 13 -10.75 -0.67 -15.80
N VAL A 14 -9.76 -1.18 -15.09
CA VAL A 14 -8.82 -0.39 -14.31
C VAL A 14 -8.01 0.51 -15.24
N SER A 15 -7.82 1.77 -14.86
CA SER A 15 -6.88 2.68 -15.52
C SER A 15 -5.45 2.30 -15.14
N ILE A 16 -4.75 1.62 -16.04
CA ILE A 16 -3.36 1.17 -15.88
C ILE A 16 -2.43 2.25 -16.42
N LYS A 17 -1.42 2.61 -15.63
CA LYS A 17 -0.36 3.54 -16.07
C LYS A 17 0.53 2.89 -17.12
N GLU A 18 1.12 3.68 -18.02
CA GLU A 18 2.02 3.16 -19.06
C GLU A 18 3.17 2.30 -18.51
N LYS A 19 3.74 2.71 -17.37
CA LYS A 19 4.78 1.94 -16.71
C LYS A 19 4.31 0.57 -16.20
N GLU A 20 3.04 0.43 -15.84
CA GLU A 20 2.47 -0.84 -15.37
C GLU A 20 2.18 -1.82 -16.51
N LYS A 21 2.00 -1.33 -17.74
CA LYS A 21 1.76 -2.19 -18.92
C LYS A 21 2.95 -3.10 -19.23
N LYS A 22 4.14 -2.71 -18.78
CA LYS A 22 5.37 -3.47 -18.95
C LYS A 22 5.64 -4.47 -17.83
N LYS A 23 4.77 -4.50 -16.81
CA LYS A 23 4.89 -5.37 -15.65
C LYS A 23 3.95 -6.57 -15.78
N LEU A 24 4.37 -7.69 -15.23
CA LEU A 24 3.57 -8.93 -15.20
C LEU A 24 2.53 -8.93 -14.05
N ASN A 25 1.97 -7.76 -13.72
CA ASN A 25 1.05 -7.59 -12.60
C ASN A 25 -0.43 -7.58 -13.00
N TRP A 26 -0.71 -7.22 -14.27
CA TRP A 26 -2.06 -7.07 -14.80
C TRP A 26 -2.29 -8.04 -15.96
N ASP A 27 -2.19 -9.34 -15.67
CA ASP A 27 -2.46 -10.40 -16.62
C ASP A 27 -3.28 -11.53 -15.96
N ASP A 28 -3.52 -12.59 -16.69
CA ASP A 28 -4.26 -13.79 -16.25
C ASP A 28 -3.34 -14.94 -15.84
N LYS A 29 -2.03 -14.67 -15.70
CA LYS A 29 -1.00 -15.67 -15.39
C LYS A 29 -0.57 -15.60 -13.95
N LEU A 30 -0.04 -16.70 -13.45
CA LEU A 30 0.71 -16.77 -12.20
C LEU A 30 2.18 -16.52 -12.51
N THR A 31 2.74 -15.42 -12.02
CA THR A 31 4.16 -15.11 -12.15
C THR A 31 4.88 -15.48 -10.87
N LEU A 32 5.95 -16.23 -11.02
CA LEU A 32 6.86 -16.62 -9.94
C LEU A 32 8.21 -16.00 -10.20
N GLU A 33 8.78 -15.38 -9.19
CA GLU A 33 10.09 -14.75 -9.25
C GLU A 33 11.01 -15.39 -8.22
N PHE A 34 12.18 -15.86 -8.67
CA PHE A 34 13.21 -16.46 -7.84
C PHE A 34 14.41 -15.53 -7.83
N ASN A 35 14.64 -14.88 -6.68
CA ASN A 35 15.71 -13.90 -6.50
C ASN A 35 16.93 -14.52 -5.80
N GLY A 36 18.10 -13.98 -6.09
CA GLY A 36 19.39 -14.35 -5.51
C GLY A 36 20.45 -14.62 -6.57
N ASP A 37 21.71 -14.70 -6.18
CA ASP A 37 22.84 -14.89 -7.11
C ASP A 37 22.79 -16.23 -7.83
N LEU A 38 22.32 -17.27 -7.12
CA LEU A 38 22.15 -18.64 -7.66
C LEU A 38 20.86 -19.25 -7.14
N PRO A 39 19.68 -18.79 -7.62
CA PRO A 39 18.41 -19.31 -7.15
C PRO A 39 18.29 -20.80 -7.51
N ARG A 40 17.94 -21.62 -6.53
CA ARG A 40 17.76 -23.07 -6.70
C ARG A 40 16.40 -23.46 -6.15
N VAL A 41 15.62 -24.18 -6.95
CA VAL A 41 14.31 -24.70 -6.59
C VAL A 41 14.30 -26.20 -6.87
N ASN A 42 14.07 -27.01 -5.85
CA ASN A 42 13.98 -28.48 -6.01
C ASN A 42 12.58 -28.92 -6.44
N SER A 43 11.56 -28.24 -5.91
CA SER A 43 10.18 -28.55 -6.25
C SER A 43 9.30 -27.32 -6.08
N LEU A 44 8.21 -27.28 -6.81
CA LEU A 44 7.16 -26.29 -6.72
C LEU A 44 5.82 -26.99 -6.73
N VAL A 45 5.00 -26.73 -5.72
CA VAL A 45 3.63 -27.22 -5.65
C VAL A 45 2.71 -26.01 -5.75
N ILE A 46 1.75 -26.05 -6.67
CA ILE A 46 0.72 -25.03 -6.84
C ILE A 46 -0.62 -25.68 -6.60
N GLU A 47 -1.28 -25.25 -5.54
CA GLU A 47 -2.60 -25.75 -5.17
C GLU A 47 -3.63 -24.61 -5.18
N ARG A 48 -4.81 -24.90 -5.66
CA ARG A 48 -5.95 -24.01 -5.51
C ARG A 48 -6.53 -24.18 -4.12
N VAL A 49 -6.54 -23.10 -3.36
CA VAL A 49 -7.20 -23.04 -2.05
C VAL A 49 -8.47 -22.22 -2.14
N GLU A 50 -9.49 -22.63 -1.36
CA GLU A 50 -10.78 -21.95 -1.27
C GLU A 50 -11.07 -21.63 0.19
N ASN A 51 -11.97 -20.67 0.41
CA ASN A 51 -12.47 -20.31 1.75
C ASN A 51 -11.41 -19.73 2.73
N ILE A 52 -10.30 -19.21 2.23
CA ILE A 52 -9.40 -18.40 3.03
C ILE A 52 -9.71 -16.90 2.85
N PRO A 53 -9.58 -16.09 3.91
CA PRO A 53 -9.77 -14.65 3.81
C PRO A 53 -8.67 -14.01 2.97
N THR A 54 -9.05 -12.97 2.23
CA THR A 54 -8.09 -12.15 1.47
C THR A 54 -7.98 -10.78 2.10
N VAL A 55 -6.74 -10.32 2.31
CA VAL A 55 -6.42 -8.96 2.71
C VAL A 55 -6.05 -8.16 1.46
N TYR A 56 -6.92 -7.27 1.06
CA TYR A 56 -6.68 -6.35 -0.06
C TYR A 56 -5.95 -5.11 0.44
N LEU A 57 -4.85 -4.75 -0.20
CA LEU A 57 -4.08 -3.55 0.14
C LEU A 57 -4.37 -2.43 -0.85
N CYS A 58 -4.80 -1.30 -0.33
CA CYS A 58 -4.98 -0.04 -1.06
C CYS A 58 -3.93 0.96 -0.61
N GLY A 59 -3.21 1.56 -1.55
CA GLY A 59 -2.18 2.52 -1.16
C GLY A 59 -1.36 3.06 -2.34
N ASN A 60 -0.26 3.65 -1.97
CA ASN A 60 0.68 4.30 -2.87
C ASN A 60 2.07 3.59 -2.87
N SER A 61 3.16 4.35 -3.07
CA SER A 61 4.52 3.80 -3.15
C SER A 61 5.04 3.19 -1.86
N THR A 62 4.42 3.45 -0.72
CA THR A 62 4.79 2.85 0.56
C THR A 62 4.13 1.48 0.76
N VAL A 63 3.17 1.12 -0.10
CA VAL A 63 2.39 -0.13 -0.04
C VAL A 63 2.62 -1.02 -1.27
N VAL A 64 2.92 -0.44 -2.44
CA VAL A 64 3.04 -1.16 -3.71
C VAL A 64 4.15 -2.23 -3.71
N ASP A 65 3.98 -3.28 -4.49
CA ASP A 65 5.09 -4.16 -4.84
C ASP A 65 6.07 -3.37 -5.73
N GLN A 66 7.26 -3.11 -5.24
CA GLN A 66 8.29 -2.37 -5.97
C GLN A 66 8.92 -3.25 -7.05
N ASP A 67 9.23 -2.66 -8.21
CA ASP A 67 9.68 -3.42 -9.37
C ASP A 67 11.19 -3.64 -9.42
N ASN A 68 11.94 -2.76 -8.76
CA ASN A 68 13.39 -2.75 -8.87
C ASN A 68 14.02 -2.71 -7.48
N GLU A 69 15.03 -3.53 -7.28
CA GLU A 69 15.93 -3.42 -6.14
C GLU A 69 16.67 -2.06 -6.16
N PRO A 70 16.95 -1.48 -4.99
CA PRO A 70 16.69 -1.99 -3.64
C PRO A 70 15.34 -1.52 -3.05
N TRP A 71 14.45 -0.99 -3.85
CA TRP A 71 13.19 -0.45 -3.37
C TRP A 71 12.29 -1.55 -2.80
N ALA A 72 11.72 -1.27 -1.64
CA ALA A 72 10.74 -2.12 -0.99
C ALA A 72 9.67 -1.27 -0.32
N SER A 73 8.54 -1.87 0.00
CA SER A 73 7.46 -1.25 0.75
C SER A 73 6.87 -2.22 1.78
N TRP A 74 6.11 -1.71 2.75
CA TRP A 74 5.54 -2.59 3.76
C TRP A 74 4.50 -3.56 3.16
N GLY A 75 3.74 -3.13 2.15
CA GLY A 75 2.73 -3.98 1.51
C GLY A 75 3.35 -5.13 0.70
N GLN A 76 4.56 -4.94 0.17
CA GLN A 76 5.34 -6.00 -0.47
C GLN A 76 5.86 -7.02 0.55
N MET A 77 6.23 -6.53 1.74
CA MET A 77 6.88 -7.35 2.76
C MET A 77 5.89 -8.02 3.72
N ILE A 78 4.67 -7.51 3.84
CA ILE A 78 3.69 -7.98 4.82
C ILE A 78 3.32 -9.47 4.69
N PRO A 79 3.31 -10.11 3.49
CA PRO A 79 2.99 -11.53 3.36
C PRO A 79 3.89 -12.44 4.21
N ARG A 80 5.13 -12.01 4.51
CA ARG A 80 6.06 -12.74 5.37
C ARG A 80 5.52 -12.98 6.80
N PHE A 81 4.62 -12.12 7.25
CA PHE A 81 4.09 -12.12 8.62
C PHE A 81 2.75 -12.84 8.74
N PHE A 82 2.23 -13.38 7.65
CA PHE A 82 1.01 -14.18 7.63
C PHE A 82 1.33 -15.64 7.33
N THR A 83 0.43 -16.52 7.76
CA THR A 83 0.47 -17.94 7.40
C THR A 83 -0.18 -18.18 6.04
N ASP A 84 -0.18 -19.41 5.57
CA ASP A 84 -0.87 -19.85 4.36
C ASP A 84 -2.41 -19.78 4.45
N GLN A 85 -2.95 -19.47 5.64
CA GLN A 85 -4.38 -19.30 5.89
C GLN A 85 -4.90 -17.91 5.48
N VAL A 86 -4.05 -17.02 4.95
CA VAL A 86 -4.43 -15.68 4.53
C VAL A 86 -3.81 -15.35 3.17
N CYS A 87 -4.63 -14.88 2.25
CA CYS A 87 -4.17 -14.36 0.97
C CYS A 87 -3.94 -12.85 1.05
N ILE A 88 -2.81 -12.35 0.54
CA ILE A 88 -2.56 -10.90 0.42
C ILE A 88 -2.67 -10.50 -1.05
N ALA A 89 -3.54 -9.54 -1.34
CA ALA A 89 -3.76 -9.00 -2.68
C ALA A 89 -3.39 -7.51 -2.71
N ASN A 90 -2.17 -7.20 -3.17
CA ASN A 90 -1.68 -5.82 -3.19
C ASN A 90 -2.11 -5.09 -4.46
N HIS A 91 -3.07 -4.16 -4.35
CA HIS A 91 -3.59 -3.32 -5.43
C HIS A 91 -2.98 -1.90 -5.44
N ALA A 92 -2.06 -1.61 -4.52
CA ALA A 92 -1.41 -0.30 -4.45
C ALA A 92 -0.63 0.03 -5.72
N GLU A 93 -0.39 1.32 -5.94
CA GLU A 93 0.45 1.80 -7.04
C GLU A 93 1.11 3.12 -6.69
N SER A 94 2.39 3.24 -7.01
CA SER A 94 3.21 4.43 -6.75
C SER A 94 2.57 5.71 -7.31
N GLY A 95 2.56 6.76 -6.50
CA GLY A 95 2.05 8.08 -6.89
C GLY A 95 0.53 8.23 -6.81
N LEU A 96 -0.22 7.20 -6.42
CA LEU A 96 -1.67 7.35 -6.23
C LEU A 96 -1.98 8.03 -4.89
N SER A 97 -3.05 8.81 -4.92
CA SER A 97 -3.79 9.33 -3.77
C SER A 97 -5.12 8.59 -3.65
N ALA A 98 -5.84 8.75 -2.55
CA ALA A 98 -7.12 8.07 -2.33
C ALA A 98 -8.10 8.31 -3.50
N ASN A 99 -8.29 9.57 -3.91
CA ASN A 99 -9.20 9.90 -5.01
C ASN A 99 -8.72 9.38 -6.37
N THR A 100 -7.41 9.35 -6.65
CA THR A 100 -6.90 8.81 -7.93
C THR A 100 -6.92 7.30 -7.98
N PHE A 101 -6.85 6.63 -6.84
CA PHE A 101 -7.07 5.19 -6.72
C PHE A 101 -8.54 4.84 -7.05
N ILE A 102 -9.49 5.60 -6.48
CA ILE A 102 -10.93 5.45 -6.77
C ILE A 102 -11.21 5.79 -8.24
N GLY A 103 -10.78 6.97 -8.69
CA GLY A 103 -11.00 7.44 -10.06
C GLY A 103 -10.37 6.55 -11.15
N GLY A 104 -9.23 5.91 -10.81
CA GLY A 104 -8.59 4.89 -11.65
C GLY A 104 -9.27 3.53 -11.60
N LYS A 105 -10.43 3.41 -10.95
CA LYS A 105 -11.25 2.20 -10.81
C LYS A 105 -10.54 1.02 -10.11
N ARG A 106 -9.49 1.29 -9.33
CA ARG A 106 -8.79 0.24 -8.59
C ARG A 106 -9.63 -0.27 -7.42
N LEU A 107 -10.35 0.62 -6.73
CA LEU A 107 -11.34 0.21 -5.74
C LEU A 107 -12.44 -0.64 -6.37
N ALA A 108 -13.01 -0.20 -7.50
CA ALA A 108 -14.03 -0.97 -8.22
C ALA A 108 -13.54 -2.38 -8.60
N LYS A 109 -12.26 -2.51 -8.97
CA LYS A 109 -11.64 -3.82 -9.24
C LYS A 109 -11.60 -4.70 -7.99
N ILE A 110 -11.21 -4.14 -6.85
CA ILE A 110 -11.26 -4.88 -5.58
C ILE A 110 -12.69 -5.29 -5.26
N LEU A 111 -13.65 -4.36 -5.37
CA LEU A 111 -15.06 -4.61 -5.06
C LEU A 111 -15.73 -5.64 -5.98
N SER A 112 -15.16 -5.92 -7.14
CA SER A 112 -15.59 -7.01 -8.02
C SER A 112 -15.12 -8.40 -7.55
N GLN A 113 -14.25 -8.47 -6.56
CA GLN A 113 -13.62 -9.71 -6.09
C GLN A 113 -13.73 -9.94 -4.58
N ILE A 114 -13.78 -8.86 -3.80
CA ILE A 114 -13.90 -8.90 -2.34
C ILE A 114 -15.23 -9.52 -1.92
N LYS A 115 -15.19 -10.32 -0.89
CA LYS A 115 -16.36 -11.04 -0.35
C LYS A 115 -16.46 -10.84 1.16
N GLU A 116 -17.57 -11.31 1.72
CA GLU A 116 -17.79 -11.35 3.16
C GLU A 116 -16.62 -12.06 3.88
N GLY A 117 -16.15 -11.46 4.96
CA GLY A 117 -15.03 -11.94 5.76
C GLY A 117 -13.64 -11.56 5.25
N ASP A 118 -13.53 -10.95 4.07
CA ASP A 118 -12.27 -10.38 3.58
C ASP A 118 -11.94 -9.06 4.30
N TYR A 119 -10.70 -8.59 4.12
CA TYR A 119 -10.21 -7.35 4.74
C TYR A 119 -9.76 -6.35 3.68
N LEU A 120 -9.98 -5.07 3.95
CA LEU A 120 -9.51 -3.96 3.12
C LEU A 120 -8.61 -3.04 3.95
N LEU A 121 -7.30 -3.10 3.76
CA LEU A 121 -6.34 -2.19 4.37
C LEU A 121 -6.11 -0.97 3.48
N VAL A 122 -6.25 0.23 4.05
CA VAL A 122 -6.22 1.49 3.29
C VAL A 122 -5.18 2.43 3.88
N GLU A 123 -4.07 2.67 3.16
CA GLU A 123 -3.06 3.67 3.50
C GLU A 123 -2.92 4.69 2.38
N PHE A 124 -3.31 5.93 2.64
CA PHE A 124 -3.09 7.08 1.79
C PHE A 124 -2.64 8.30 2.62
N GLY A 125 -2.38 9.44 1.97
CA GLY A 125 -1.95 10.68 2.60
C GLY A 125 -0.71 11.29 1.92
N HIS A 126 0.30 10.47 1.58
CA HIS A 126 1.56 10.91 0.96
C HIS A 126 1.38 11.75 -0.31
N ASN A 127 0.43 11.38 -1.16
CA ASN A 127 0.16 12.07 -2.41
C ASN A 127 -1.07 12.97 -2.31
N ASP A 128 -1.98 12.68 -1.41
CA ASP A 128 -3.18 13.48 -1.17
C ASP A 128 -2.82 14.89 -0.70
N GLN A 129 -1.83 15.03 0.17
CA GLN A 129 -1.33 16.32 0.65
C GLN A 129 -0.74 17.25 -0.45
N LYS A 130 -0.39 16.68 -1.60
CA LYS A 130 0.11 17.44 -2.75
C LYS A 130 -1.02 18.10 -3.54
N GLN A 131 -2.25 17.67 -3.32
CA GLN A 131 -3.42 18.22 -4.00
C GLN A 131 -3.79 19.58 -3.40
N LYS A 132 -3.98 20.57 -4.26
CA LYS A 132 -4.29 21.94 -3.88
C LYS A 132 -5.59 22.39 -4.57
N GLY A 133 -6.21 23.43 -4.03
CA GLY A 133 -7.39 24.06 -4.58
C GLY A 133 -8.66 23.85 -3.75
N PRO A 134 -9.79 24.42 -4.17
CA PRO A 134 -11.06 24.35 -3.45
C PRO A 134 -11.49 22.90 -3.18
N GLY A 135 -11.98 22.62 -1.98
CA GLY A 135 -12.45 21.30 -1.57
C GLY A 135 -11.34 20.26 -1.36
N LYS A 136 -10.05 20.61 -1.53
CA LYS A 136 -8.93 19.74 -1.21
C LYS A 136 -8.49 19.95 0.24
N GLY A 137 -8.02 18.89 0.86
CA GLY A 137 -7.52 18.92 2.24
C GLY A 137 -7.81 17.64 3.01
N ALA A 138 -7.13 17.54 4.15
CA ALA A 138 -7.16 16.34 4.99
C ALA A 138 -8.57 16.01 5.49
N PHE A 139 -9.27 17.01 6.06
CA PHE A 139 -10.64 16.87 6.60
C PHE A 139 -11.76 17.13 5.58
N TYR A 140 -11.42 17.27 4.30
CA TYR A 140 -12.38 17.45 3.20
C TYR A 140 -12.32 16.23 2.25
N SER A 141 -11.79 16.43 1.04
CA SER A 141 -11.78 15.39 0.02
C SER A 141 -11.06 14.11 0.46
N PHE A 142 -10.00 14.23 1.26
CA PHE A 142 -9.28 13.03 1.72
C PHE A 142 -10.11 12.22 2.70
N ALA A 143 -10.66 12.84 3.74
CA ALA A 143 -11.54 12.17 4.70
C ALA A 143 -12.78 11.57 4.02
N TYR A 144 -13.38 12.29 3.07
CA TYR A 144 -14.49 11.81 2.27
C TYR A 144 -14.12 10.55 1.46
N ASN A 145 -12.96 10.55 0.81
CA ASN A 145 -12.50 9.40 0.06
C ASN A 145 -12.23 8.18 0.97
N LEU A 146 -11.67 8.39 2.17
CA LEU A 146 -11.50 7.30 3.14
C LEU A 146 -12.85 6.68 3.53
N LYS A 147 -13.87 7.52 3.70
CA LYS A 147 -15.22 7.01 3.98
C LYS A 147 -15.78 6.16 2.83
N ILE A 148 -15.50 6.51 1.57
CA ILE A 148 -15.90 5.67 0.42
C ILE A 148 -15.30 4.26 0.54
N PHE A 149 -14.01 4.13 0.86
CA PHE A 149 -13.39 2.81 1.05
C PHE A 149 -14.09 2.00 2.14
N ILE A 150 -14.46 2.66 3.24
CA ILE A 150 -15.13 2.02 4.38
C ILE A 150 -16.52 1.53 3.98
N ASP A 151 -17.34 2.43 3.42
CA ASP A 151 -18.73 2.13 3.07
C ASP A 151 -18.81 1.02 2.02
N GLU A 152 -17.99 1.09 1.00
CA GLU A 152 -17.96 0.10 -0.08
C GLU A 152 -17.47 -1.27 0.39
N ALA A 153 -16.47 -1.33 1.28
CA ALA A 153 -16.03 -2.58 1.87
C ALA A 153 -17.13 -3.21 2.74
N ARG A 154 -17.77 -2.42 3.59
CA ARG A 154 -18.90 -2.86 4.43
C ARG A 154 -20.08 -3.34 3.62
N ALA A 155 -20.38 -2.68 2.51
CA ALA A 155 -21.45 -3.12 1.60
C ALA A 155 -21.19 -4.51 0.99
N LYS A 156 -19.96 -4.98 1.00
CA LYS A 156 -19.54 -6.34 0.60
C LYS A 156 -19.41 -7.32 1.76
N GLY A 157 -19.72 -6.91 3.00
CA GLY A 157 -19.48 -7.72 4.20
C GLY A 157 -18.01 -7.86 4.57
N ALA A 158 -17.14 -7.05 3.98
CA ALA A 158 -15.71 -7.05 4.28
C ALA A 158 -15.35 -6.10 5.42
N HIS A 159 -14.17 -6.28 6.00
CA HIS A 159 -13.67 -5.55 7.16
C HIS A 159 -12.69 -4.45 6.73
N PRO A 160 -13.09 -3.17 6.67
CA PRO A 160 -12.16 -2.08 6.41
C PRO A 160 -11.26 -1.80 7.62
N ILE A 161 -9.99 -1.54 7.36
CA ILE A 161 -8.97 -1.14 8.34
C ILE A 161 -8.23 0.06 7.75
N LEU A 162 -8.19 1.16 8.47
CA LEU A 162 -7.39 2.31 8.09
C LEU A 162 -5.97 2.21 8.63
N VAL A 163 -5.02 2.70 7.84
CA VAL A 163 -3.60 2.76 8.22
C VAL A 163 -3.15 4.20 8.07
N THR A 164 -2.59 4.80 9.13
CA THR A 164 -2.01 6.13 9.01
C THR A 164 -0.76 6.10 8.13
N PRO A 165 -0.50 7.12 7.29
CA PRO A 165 0.66 7.11 6.39
C PRO A 165 1.96 7.01 7.18
N THR A 166 2.85 6.11 6.78
CA THR A 166 4.18 5.96 7.40
C THR A 166 4.91 7.30 7.45
N SER A 167 5.58 7.61 8.55
CA SER A 167 6.36 8.84 8.67
C SER A 167 7.49 8.87 7.64
N ARG A 168 7.82 10.06 7.13
CA ARG A 168 9.05 10.24 6.38
C ARG A 168 10.23 10.38 7.34
N ARG A 169 11.38 9.87 6.93
CA ARG A 169 12.62 10.08 7.66
C ARG A 169 13.04 11.56 7.51
N ARG A 170 12.50 12.41 8.37
CA ARG A 170 12.82 13.81 8.48
C ARG A 170 13.00 14.17 9.94
N PHE A 171 14.11 14.85 10.26
CA PHE A 171 14.45 15.27 11.61
C PHE A 171 14.60 16.80 11.67
N ASP A 172 14.32 17.36 12.85
CA ASP A 172 14.63 18.74 13.18
C ASP A 172 16.12 18.90 13.60
N GLU A 173 16.49 20.09 14.01
CA GLU A 173 17.85 20.43 14.46
C GLU A 173 18.26 19.69 15.74
N ASN A 174 17.30 19.21 16.53
CA ASN A 174 17.52 18.46 17.75
C ASN A 174 17.51 16.93 17.51
N GLY A 175 17.45 16.50 16.25
CA GLY A 175 17.44 15.10 15.89
C GLY A 175 16.11 14.38 16.19
N LYS A 176 15.00 15.12 16.34
CA LYS A 176 13.66 14.57 16.50
C LYS A 176 12.94 14.44 15.17
N SER A 177 12.27 13.30 14.98
CA SER A 177 11.41 13.08 13.83
C SER A 177 10.27 14.12 13.81
N VAL A 178 10.05 14.74 12.64
CA VAL A 178 9.01 15.75 12.46
C VAL A 178 7.90 15.25 11.53
N ASN A 179 6.67 15.65 11.84
CA ASN A 179 5.54 15.38 10.96
C ASN A 179 5.65 16.20 9.67
N THR A 180 5.73 15.52 8.54
CA THR A 180 5.79 16.12 7.20
C THR A 180 4.51 15.88 6.40
N HIS A 181 3.47 15.31 7.01
CA HIS A 181 2.20 15.01 6.38
C HIS A 181 1.10 16.02 6.76
N GLY A 182 1.41 17.03 7.60
CA GLY A 182 0.41 17.97 8.11
C GLY A 182 -0.73 17.21 8.80
N ASP A 183 -1.96 17.60 8.51
CA ASP A 183 -3.16 17.06 9.16
C ASP A 183 -3.65 15.71 8.60
N TYR A 184 -2.96 15.13 7.62
CA TYR A 184 -3.43 13.89 6.97
C TYR A 184 -3.46 12.68 7.90
N PRO A 185 -2.46 12.44 8.78
CA PRO A 185 -2.55 11.37 9.78
C PRO A 185 -3.72 11.59 10.75
N ASP A 186 -3.96 12.84 11.17
CA ASP A 186 -5.06 13.17 12.09
C ASP A 186 -6.42 12.97 11.44
N ALA A 187 -6.56 13.28 10.15
CA ALA A 187 -7.78 12.98 9.40
C ALA A 187 -8.05 11.47 9.32
N VAL A 188 -7.01 10.63 9.16
CA VAL A 188 -7.19 9.16 9.20
C VAL A 188 -7.69 8.72 10.57
N ARG A 189 -7.10 9.22 11.66
CA ARG A 189 -7.52 8.93 13.05
C ARG A 189 -8.96 9.35 13.29
N TRP A 190 -9.29 10.56 12.83
CA TRP A 190 -10.64 11.10 12.96
C TRP A 190 -11.68 10.27 12.22
N VAL A 191 -11.40 9.87 10.96
CA VAL A 191 -12.31 9.02 10.18
C VAL A 191 -12.45 7.65 10.84
N ALA A 192 -11.34 7.03 11.27
CA ALA A 192 -11.38 5.74 11.92
C ALA A 192 -12.27 5.75 13.18
N ALA A 193 -12.10 6.76 14.03
CA ALA A 193 -12.92 6.92 15.24
C ALA A 193 -14.39 7.20 14.89
N LYS A 194 -14.65 8.11 13.95
CA LYS A 194 -16.02 8.49 13.57
C LYS A 194 -16.80 7.34 12.93
N GLU A 195 -16.14 6.57 12.08
CA GLU A 195 -16.75 5.44 11.38
C GLU A 195 -16.64 4.11 12.17
N ASN A 196 -16.04 4.15 13.36
CA ASN A 196 -15.81 2.96 14.20
C ASN A 196 -15.16 1.80 13.41
N VAL A 197 -14.02 2.08 12.81
CA VAL A 197 -13.20 1.08 12.11
C VAL A 197 -11.83 0.94 12.77
N PRO A 198 -11.22 -0.26 12.73
CA PRO A 198 -9.87 -0.46 13.23
C PRO A 198 -8.85 0.47 12.57
N LEU A 199 -7.87 0.90 13.36
CA LEU A 199 -6.78 1.77 12.92
C LEU A 199 -5.42 1.13 13.23
N ILE A 200 -4.55 1.08 12.23
CA ILE A 200 -3.13 0.80 12.41
C ILE A 200 -2.38 2.13 12.43
N GLU A 201 -1.81 2.48 13.58
CA GLU A 201 -1.15 3.77 13.83
C GLU A 201 0.31 3.77 13.33
N LEU A 202 0.50 3.48 12.03
CA LEU A 202 1.81 3.34 11.42
C LEU A 202 2.63 4.64 11.45
N ASN A 203 1.98 5.80 11.37
CA ASN A 203 2.63 7.11 11.46
C ASN A 203 3.38 7.28 12.77
N GLY A 204 2.69 7.12 13.89
CA GLY A 204 3.27 7.23 15.21
C GLY A 204 4.33 6.15 15.48
N MET A 205 4.04 4.89 15.09
CA MET A 205 4.97 3.77 15.25
C MET A 205 6.29 4.01 14.51
N THR A 206 6.24 4.50 13.27
CA THR A 206 7.44 4.81 12.49
C THR A 206 8.17 6.05 12.99
N ALA A 207 7.46 7.05 13.50
CA ALA A 207 8.10 8.20 14.17
C ALA A 207 8.86 7.77 15.45
N ILE A 208 8.28 6.90 16.26
CA ILE A 208 8.94 6.32 17.44
C ILE A 208 10.20 5.53 17.03
N LEU A 209 10.09 4.69 16.00
CA LEU A 209 11.22 3.92 15.47
C LEU A 209 12.35 4.84 15.02
N PHE A 210 12.05 5.90 14.26
CA PHE A 210 13.07 6.83 13.78
C PHE A 210 13.73 7.60 14.91
N ASN A 211 12.97 8.02 15.92
CA ASN A 211 13.52 8.67 17.11
C ASN A 211 14.43 7.72 17.90
N ALA A 212 14.05 6.46 18.04
CA ALA A 212 14.87 5.46 18.74
C ALA A 212 16.17 5.14 18.00
N LEU A 213 16.15 5.08 16.67
CA LEU A 213 17.32 4.85 15.84
C LEU A 213 18.22 6.10 15.71
N GLY A 214 17.64 7.29 15.82
CA GLY A 214 18.31 8.57 15.59
C GLY A 214 18.62 8.82 14.11
N VAL A 215 19.25 9.97 13.84
CA VAL A 215 19.49 10.46 12.47
C VAL A 215 20.31 9.47 11.65
N ASP A 216 21.42 8.96 12.20
CA ASP A 216 22.34 8.12 11.44
C ASP A 216 21.81 6.69 11.25
N ASN A 217 21.43 6.01 12.33
CA ASN A 217 21.02 4.61 12.26
C ASN A 217 19.67 4.42 11.55
N SER A 218 18.80 5.43 11.54
CA SER A 218 17.53 5.36 10.80
C SER A 218 17.73 5.21 9.28
N THR A 219 18.92 5.54 8.76
CA THR A 219 19.25 5.27 7.34
C THR A 219 19.17 3.79 6.99
N LYS A 220 19.49 2.91 7.96
CA LYS A 220 19.44 1.45 7.78
C LYS A 220 18.02 0.89 7.54
N ALA A 221 16.99 1.67 7.87
CA ALA A 221 15.60 1.32 7.57
C ALA A 221 15.17 1.77 6.15
N PHE A 222 16.08 2.30 5.35
CA PHE A 222 15.81 2.83 4.01
C PHE A 222 16.89 2.36 3.02
N VAL A 223 16.69 2.71 1.75
CA VAL A 223 17.58 2.33 0.63
C VAL A 223 18.86 3.18 0.57
N HIS A 224 19.58 3.26 1.68
CA HIS A 224 20.87 3.92 1.77
C HIS A 224 21.99 2.87 1.68
N TYR A 225 22.46 2.61 0.48
CA TYR A 225 23.50 1.66 0.19
C TYR A 225 24.73 2.37 -0.42
N PRO A 226 25.93 1.80 -0.29
CA PRO A 226 27.09 2.29 -1.04
C PRO A 226 26.82 2.30 -2.55
N ALA A 227 27.35 3.29 -3.27
CA ALA A 227 27.20 3.34 -4.71
C ALA A 227 27.67 2.03 -5.37
N GLY A 228 26.94 1.55 -6.35
CA GLY A 228 27.25 0.31 -7.06
C GLY A 228 26.84 -0.98 -6.37
N THR A 229 26.15 -0.92 -5.20
CA THR A 229 25.60 -2.11 -4.54
C THR A 229 24.55 -2.80 -5.41
N PHE A 230 23.72 -2.02 -6.09
CA PHE A 230 22.70 -2.51 -7.02
C PHE A 230 22.91 -1.94 -8.43
N PRO A 231 22.55 -2.68 -9.48
CA PRO A 231 22.67 -2.21 -10.85
C PRO A 231 21.99 -0.85 -11.08
N GLY A 232 22.70 0.11 -11.67
CA GLY A 232 22.18 1.44 -11.95
C GLY A 232 22.11 2.40 -10.76
N GLN A 233 22.50 1.97 -9.57
CA GLN A 233 22.56 2.80 -8.38
C GLN A 233 23.83 3.65 -8.37
N THR A 234 23.67 4.98 -8.31
CA THR A 234 24.79 5.94 -8.29
C THR A 234 25.04 6.58 -6.92
N ARG A 235 24.13 6.35 -5.96
CA ARG A 235 24.18 6.92 -4.60
C ARG A 235 23.57 5.95 -3.60
#